data_9762301f4b85db777b2f59c8d9ae46b9
#
_entry.id   9762301f4b85db777b2f59c8d9ae46b9
#
_cell.length_a   1.000
_cell.length_b   1.000
_cell.length_c   1.000
_cell.angle_alpha   90.00
_cell.angle_beta   90.00
_cell.angle_gamma   90.00
#
_symmetry.space_group_name_H-M   'P 1'
#
loop_
_entity.id
_entity.type
_entity.pdbx_description
1 polymer ?
#
loop_
_entity_poly.entity_id
_entity_poly.type
_entity_poly.pdbx_seq_one_letter_code
_entity_poly.pdbx_strand_id
1 'polypeptide(L)'
;LFVHTRCDARATSPDLWTDFKDGQHWSLYRRTLARLADAVVDDHADAAAKLRAATTALLGRDVPDDEIEAHFTTMPPGYYLHAAPEDAAHHLRMIHRLIASVSAAEPDESLRPIVEWHDDPGSGQSLVTVVTWDRAGLFSRMAGAFAVAGINIASCRAFSREDDVSIDF
;
A
#
# COMPACT_ATOMS: atom_id res chain seq x y z
N LEU A 1 -21.08 4.39 -19.58
CA LEU A 1 -20.33 3.16 -19.30
C LEU A 1 -20.16 2.91 -17.80
N PHE A 2 -19.55 3.84 -17.03
CA PHE A 2 -19.24 3.70 -15.61
C PHE A 2 -20.44 3.28 -14.74
N VAL A 3 -21.52 4.06 -14.77
CA VAL A 3 -22.76 3.76 -14.01
C VAL A 3 -23.41 2.46 -14.51
N HIS A 4 -23.39 2.23 -15.81
CA HIS A 4 -24.00 1.05 -16.43
C HIS A 4 -23.32 -0.25 -15.95
N THR A 5 -22.01 -0.31 -15.93
CA THR A 5 -21.25 -1.48 -15.46
C THR A 5 -21.61 -1.83 -14.00
N ARG A 6 -21.72 -0.81 -13.14
CA ARG A 6 -22.11 -1.02 -11.74
C ARG A 6 -23.54 -1.53 -11.61
N CYS A 7 -24.48 -0.94 -12.35
CA CYS A 7 -25.87 -1.35 -12.34
C CYS A 7 -26.05 -2.78 -12.85
N ASP A 8 -25.36 -3.13 -13.93
CA ASP A 8 -25.41 -4.46 -14.53
C ASP A 8 -24.88 -5.55 -13.58
N ALA A 9 -23.72 -5.30 -12.98
CA ALA A 9 -23.15 -6.23 -12.01
C ALA A 9 -24.08 -6.45 -10.79
N ARG A 10 -24.68 -5.38 -10.25
CA ARG A 10 -25.62 -5.48 -9.11
C ARG A 10 -26.96 -6.10 -9.47
N ALA A 11 -27.40 -5.93 -10.70
CA ALA A 11 -28.61 -6.56 -11.20
C ALA A 11 -28.43 -8.07 -11.40
N THR A 12 -27.22 -8.51 -11.73
CA THR A 12 -26.91 -9.93 -11.92
C THR A 12 -26.82 -10.67 -10.57
N SER A 13 -26.12 -10.10 -9.61
CA SER A 13 -26.07 -10.59 -8.23
C SER A 13 -25.58 -9.48 -7.27
N PRO A 14 -26.20 -9.34 -6.08
CA PRO A 14 -25.73 -8.40 -5.06
C PRO A 14 -24.25 -8.61 -4.67
N ASP A 15 -23.80 -9.87 -4.67
CA ASP A 15 -22.45 -10.26 -4.22
C ASP A 15 -21.38 -10.05 -5.29
N LEU A 16 -21.76 -9.74 -6.53
CA LEU A 16 -20.79 -9.47 -7.60
C LEU A 16 -20.10 -8.11 -7.48
N TRP A 17 -20.67 -7.19 -6.70
CA TRP A 17 -20.11 -5.86 -6.50
C TRP A 17 -19.56 -5.72 -5.09
N THR A 18 -18.25 -5.87 -4.98
CA THR A 18 -17.51 -5.71 -3.73
C THR A 18 -16.90 -4.29 -3.64
N ASP A 19 -16.54 -3.86 -2.44
CA ASP A 19 -15.86 -2.57 -2.21
C ASP A 19 -14.54 -2.48 -2.98
N PHE A 20 -13.83 -3.61 -3.13
CA PHE A 20 -12.64 -3.70 -3.98
C PHE A 20 -12.94 -3.36 -5.45
N LYS A 21 -13.98 -3.95 -6.02
CA LYS A 21 -14.42 -3.64 -7.39
C LYS A 21 -14.90 -2.20 -7.53
N ASP A 22 -15.60 -1.69 -6.54
CA ASP A 22 -16.02 -0.28 -6.52
C ASP A 22 -14.81 0.65 -6.53
N GLY A 23 -13.81 0.41 -5.71
CA GLY A 23 -12.56 1.17 -5.67
C GLY A 23 -11.78 1.13 -6.99
N GLN A 24 -11.62 -0.05 -7.58
CA GLN A 24 -10.99 -0.21 -8.90
C GLN A 24 -11.77 0.53 -10.00
N HIS A 25 -13.08 0.44 -9.98
CA HIS A 25 -13.95 1.06 -10.97
C HIS A 25 -13.89 2.59 -10.89
N TRP A 26 -13.87 3.16 -9.67
CA TRP A 26 -13.66 4.58 -9.46
C TRP A 26 -12.26 5.05 -9.89
N SER A 27 -11.24 4.25 -9.63
CA SER A 27 -9.88 4.54 -10.06
C SER A 27 -9.79 4.59 -11.60
N LEU A 28 -10.36 3.59 -12.26
CA LEU A 28 -10.42 3.55 -13.72
C LEU A 28 -11.17 4.77 -14.29
N TYR A 29 -12.31 5.12 -13.71
CA TYR A 29 -13.09 6.30 -14.12
C TYR A 29 -12.27 7.59 -14.05
N ARG A 30 -11.63 7.85 -12.90
CA ARG A 30 -10.82 9.06 -12.69
C ARG A 30 -9.66 9.13 -13.66
N ARG A 31 -8.95 8.02 -13.86
CA ARG A 31 -7.83 7.94 -14.81
C ARG A 31 -8.27 8.15 -16.26
N THR A 32 -9.40 7.57 -16.64
CA THR A 32 -9.97 7.76 -17.99
C THR A 32 -10.42 9.20 -18.19
N LEU A 33 -11.09 9.79 -17.20
CA LEU A 33 -11.54 11.17 -17.25
C LEU A 33 -10.35 12.15 -17.38
N ALA A 34 -9.28 11.93 -16.63
CA ALA A 34 -8.06 12.72 -16.72
C ALA A 34 -7.43 12.61 -18.11
N ARG A 35 -7.38 11.41 -18.70
CA ARG A 35 -6.88 11.20 -20.08
C ARG A 35 -7.74 11.89 -21.13
N LEU A 36 -9.05 11.83 -20.99
CA LEU A 36 -9.99 12.47 -21.92
C LEU A 36 -9.99 14.01 -21.81
N ALA A 37 -9.63 14.54 -20.65
CA ALA A 37 -9.54 15.99 -20.43
C ALA A 37 -8.23 16.61 -20.95
N ASP A 38 -7.42 15.87 -21.72
CA ASP A 38 -6.10 16.29 -22.22
C ASP A 38 -5.15 16.84 -21.12
N ALA A 39 -5.43 16.52 -19.87
CA ALA A 39 -4.46 16.70 -18.81
C ALA A 39 -3.28 15.81 -19.14
N VAL A 40 -2.26 16.38 -19.77
CA VAL A 40 -0.96 15.73 -19.97
C VAL A 40 -0.42 15.45 -18.58
N VAL A 41 -0.58 14.23 -18.20
CA VAL A 41 -0.10 13.74 -16.92
C VAL A 41 1.22 13.08 -17.22
N ASP A 42 2.27 13.84 -17.08
CA ASP A 42 3.60 13.32 -16.73
C ASP A 42 3.54 12.96 -15.24
N ASP A 43 2.54 12.09 -14.94
CA ASP A 43 1.94 11.97 -13.60
C ASP A 43 2.84 11.27 -12.60
N HIS A 44 3.69 10.35 -13.07
CA HIS A 44 4.41 9.50 -12.13
C HIS A 44 5.58 10.22 -11.48
N ALA A 45 6.36 10.98 -12.24
CA ALA A 45 7.51 11.71 -11.71
C ALA A 45 7.07 12.88 -10.82
N ASP A 46 6.04 13.62 -11.25
CA ASP A 46 5.50 14.75 -10.48
C ASP A 46 4.75 14.28 -9.23
N ALA A 47 4.00 13.18 -9.32
CA ALA A 47 3.34 12.56 -8.17
C ALA A 47 4.37 12.03 -7.15
N ALA A 48 5.41 11.36 -7.61
CA ALA A 48 6.49 10.87 -6.76
C ALA A 48 7.22 12.02 -6.05
N ALA A 49 7.54 13.10 -6.77
CA ALA A 49 8.22 14.27 -6.20
C ALA A 49 7.34 14.98 -5.14
N LYS A 50 6.05 15.15 -5.40
CA LYS A 50 5.10 15.74 -4.46
C LYS A 50 4.92 14.87 -3.23
N LEU A 51 4.72 13.57 -3.42
CA LEU A 51 4.60 12.61 -2.33
C LEU A 51 5.85 12.63 -1.47
N ARG A 52 7.04 12.58 -2.09
CA ARG A 52 8.33 12.63 -1.38
C ARG A 52 8.46 13.87 -0.53
N ALA A 53 8.22 15.05 -1.10
CA ALA A 53 8.34 16.32 -0.37
C ALA A 53 7.41 16.38 0.85
N ALA A 54 6.15 15.99 0.68
CA ALA A 54 5.18 15.95 1.76
C ALA A 54 5.54 14.89 2.83
N THR A 55 5.96 13.71 2.42
CA THR A 55 6.38 12.63 3.32
C THR A 55 7.60 13.03 4.14
N THR A 56 8.63 13.62 3.50
CA THR A 56 9.85 14.08 4.19
C THR A 56 9.52 15.13 5.25
N ALA A 57 8.58 16.03 4.97
CA ALA A 57 8.13 17.02 5.95
C ALA A 57 7.46 16.38 7.19
N LEU A 58 6.76 15.26 7.03
CA LEU A 58 6.12 14.50 8.11
C LEU A 58 7.10 13.65 8.91
N LEU A 59 8.19 13.19 8.29
CA LEU A 59 9.20 12.35 8.94
C LEU A 59 10.12 13.15 9.85
N GLY A 60 10.43 14.39 9.50
CA GLY A 60 11.40 15.20 10.24
C GLY A 60 12.78 14.54 10.24
N ARG A 61 13.20 14.02 11.40
CA ARG A 61 14.50 13.32 11.57
C ARG A 61 14.35 11.86 12.01
N ASP A 62 13.15 11.32 11.92
CA ASP A 62 12.86 9.97 12.40
C ASP A 62 13.50 8.89 11.53
N VAL A 63 13.74 9.19 10.25
CA VAL A 63 14.29 8.26 9.25
C VAL A 63 15.46 8.96 8.54
N PRO A 64 16.59 8.26 8.31
CA PRO A 64 17.73 8.80 7.57
C PRO A 64 17.38 9.17 6.12
N ASP A 65 18.05 10.21 5.60
CA ASP A 65 17.79 10.73 4.25
C ASP A 65 18.09 9.70 3.14
N ASP A 66 19.08 8.84 3.34
CA ASP A 66 19.43 7.76 2.41
C ASP A 66 18.35 6.67 2.34
N GLU A 67 17.69 6.37 3.44
CA GLU A 67 16.54 5.43 3.46
C GLU A 67 15.32 6.05 2.76
N ILE A 68 15.08 7.36 2.94
CA ILE A 68 14.04 8.09 2.23
C ILE A 68 14.32 8.07 0.72
N GLU A 69 15.58 8.36 0.32
CA GLU A 69 16.01 8.31 -1.08
C GLU A 69 15.80 6.92 -1.67
N ALA A 70 16.26 5.87 -0.98
CA ALA A 70 16.11 4.49 -1.41
C ALA A 70 14.63 4.13 -1.61
N HIS A 71 13.75 4.53 -0.68
CA HIS A 71 12.32 4.27 -0.79
C HIS A 71 11.71 4.87 -2.06
N PHE A 72 11.98 6.16 -2.32
CA PHE A 72 11.40 6.85 -3.49
C PHE A 72 12.10 6.51 -4.82
N THR A 73 13.20 5.77 -4.78
CA THR A 73 13.90 5.30 -5.99
C THR A 73 13.50 3.87 -6.36
N THR A 74 13.24 3.03 -5.35
CA THR A 74 13.02 1.59 -5.55
C THR A 74 11.55 1.16 -5.52
N MET A 75 10.64 2.04 -5.06
CA MET A 75 9.21 1.72 -5.07
C MET A 75 8.62 1.70 -6.48
N PRO A 76 7.71 0.75 -6.77
CA PRO A 76 7.06 0.69 -8.07
C PRO A 76 6.15 1.90 -8.31
N PRO A 77 5.99 2.35 -9.58
CA PRO A 77 5.19 3.53 -9.92
C PRO A 77 3.76 3.54 -9.38
N GLY A 78 3.15 2.34 -9.24
CA GLY A 78 1.81 2.21 -8.67
C GLY A 78 1.70 2.68 -7.22
N TYR A 79 2.78 2.62 -6.46
CA TYR A 79 2.81 3.10 -5.08
C TYR A 79 2.50 4.60 -4.99
N TYR A 80 3.14 5.41 -5.81
CA TYR A 80 3.00 6.88 -5.80
C TYR A 80 1.60 7.39 -6.16
N LEU A 81 0.80 6.53 -6.80
CA LEU A 81 -0.58 6.86 -7.16
C LEU A 81 -1.60 6.55 -6.07
N HIS A 82 -1.21 5.75 -5.08
CA HIS A 82 -2.13 5.21 -4.09
C HIS A 82 -1.78 5.55 -2.65
N ALA A 83 -0.52 5.83 -2.36
CA ALA A 83 -0.09 6.20 -1.01
C ALA A 83 -0.38 7.68 -0.73
N ALA A 84 -0.96 7.95 0.44
CA ALA A 84 -0.99 9.30 0.99
C ALA A 84 0.36 9.61 1.67
N PRO A 85 0.72 10.89 1.87
CA PRO A 85 1.97 11.25 2.55
C PRO A 85 2.10 10.64 3.95
N GLU A 86 0.99 10.54 4.67
CA GLU A 86 0.90 9.96 6.00
C GLU A 86 1.20 8.46 5.97
N ASP A 87 0.63 7.75 4.99
CA ASP A 87 0.88 6.32 4.77
C ASP A 87 2.34 6.08 4.43
N ALA A 88 2.89 6.87 3.50
CA ALA A 88 4.29 6.75 3.10
C ALA A 88 5.25 7.04 4.26
N ALA A 89 4.94 8.01 5.12
CA ALA A 89 5.72 8.28 6.32
C ALA A 89 5.63 7.12 7.32
N HIS A 90 4.45 6.53 7.48
CA HIS A 90 4.24 5.35 8.32
C HIS A 90 5.04 4.14 7.80
N HIS A 91 4.94 3.84 6.50
CA HIS A 91 5.70 2.77 5.86
C HIS A 91 7.21 2.96 6.04
N LEU A 92 7.72 4.17 5.83
CA LEU A 92 9.15 4.46 6.01
C LEU A 92 9.62 4.26 7.45
N ARG A 93 8.84 4.63 8.46
CA ARG A 93 9.17 4.33 9.87
C ARG A 93 9.20 2.82 10.13
N MET A 94 8.27 2.07 9.56
CA MET A 94 8.26 0.61 9.70
C MET A 94 9.44 -0.03 8.98
N ILE A 95 9.78 0.42 7.77
CA ILE A 95 10.97 -0.05 7.03
C ILE A 95 12.24 0.25 7.81
N HIS A 96 12.38 1.46 8.33
CA HIS A 96 13.53 1.83 9.19
C HIS A 96 13.68 0.88 10.38
N ARG A 97 12.58 0.53 11.05
CA ARG A 97 12.58 -0.44 12.14
C ARG A 97 12.97 -1.85 11.67
N LEU A 98 12.51 -2.27 10.48
CA LEU A 98 12.90 -3.55 9.90
C LEU A 98 14.41 -3.59 9.63
N ILE A 99 14.96 -2.57 8.98
CA ILE A 99 16.39 -2.46 8.67
C ILE A 99 17.22 -2.42 9.97
N ALA A 100 16.81 -1.63 10.94
CA ALA A 100 17.47 -1.54 12.25
C ALA A 100 17.47 -2.87 12.99
N SER A 101 16.40 -3.66 12.88
CA SER A 101 16.31 -4.98 13.52
C SER A 101 17.33 -5.97 12.98
N VAL A 102 17.68 -5.88 11.70
CA VAL A 102 18.72 -6.74 11.08
C VAL A 102 20.11 -6.48 11.69
N SER A 103 20.39 -5.22 12.00
CA SER A 103 21.70 -4.82 12.55
C SER A 103 21.85 -5.17 14.04
N ALA A 104 20.77 -5.39 14.75
CA ALA A 104 20.75 -5.54 16.21
C ALA A 104 20.44 -6.96 16.70
N ALA A 105 19.93 -7.86 15.83
CA ALA A 105 19.34 -9.12 16.25
C ALA A 105 20.20 -10.35 15.93
N GLU A 106 19.97 -11.44 16.65
CA GLU A 106 20.39 -12.78 16.26
C GLU A 106 19.77 -13.16 14.89
N PRO A 107 20.42 -14.00 14.08
CA PRO A 107 20.01 -14.28 12.69
C PRO A 107 18.53 -14.69 12.50
N ASP A 108 17.95 -15.38 13.48
CA ASP A 108 16.55 -15.83 13.45
C ASP A 108 15.54 -14.69 13.73
N GLU A 109 15.94 -13.64 14.42
CA GLU A 109 15.07 -12.50 14.72
C GLU A 109 15.05 -11.46 13.61
N SER A 110 16.11 -11.39 12.83
CA SER A 110 16.27 -10.43 11.72
C SER A 110 15.26 -10.61 10.58
N LEU A 111 14.61 -11.78 10.50
CA LEU A 111 13.60 -12.09 9.47
C LEU A 111 12.16 -11.87 9.95
N ARG A 112 11.95 -11.39 11.17
CA ARG A 112 10.60 -11.15 11.69
C ARG A 112 9.96 -9.95 10.99
N PRO A 113 8.69 -10.06 10.58
CA PRO A 113 7.98 -8.93 10.02
C PRO A 113 7.72 -7.86 11.08
N ILE A 114 7.71 -6.62 10.67
CA ILE A 114 7.14 -5.52 11.45
C ILE A 114 5.66 -5.46 11.12
N VAL A 115 4.81 -5.56 12.12
CA VAL A 115 3.34 -5.58 11.97
C VAL A 115 2.76 -4.47 12.84
N GLU A 116 1.92 -3.65 12.25
CA GLU A 116 1.14 -2.65 12.99
C GLU A 116 -0.34 -2.80 12.68
N TRP A 117 -1.15 -2.61 13.70
CA TRP A 117 -2.59 -2.76 13.65
C TRP A 117 -3.25 -1.46 14.09
N HIS A 118 -4.12 -0.94 13.27
CA HIS A 118 -4.88 0.26 13.55
C HIS A 118 -6.37 0.03 13.32
N ASP A 119 -7.18 0.24 14.35
CA ASP A 119 -8.63 0.15 14.26
C ASP A 119 -9.21 1.49 13.81
N ASP A 120 -10.09 1.47 12.82
CA ASP A 120 -10.91 2.60 12.41
C ASP A 120 -12.34 2.43 12.92
N PRO A 121 -12.71 3.07 14.05
CA PRO A 121 -14.06 2.95 14.60
C PRO A 121 -15.14 3.50 13.66
N GLY A 122 -14.77 4.39 12.73
CA GLY A 122 -15.71 5.04 11.82
C GLY A 122 -16.18 4.12 10.70
N SER A 123 -15.32 3.23 10.22
CA SER A 123 -15.63 2.26 9.18
C SER A 123 -15.98 0.88 9.71
N GLY A 124 -15.68 0.60 10.98
CA GLY A 124 -15.78 -0.75 11.57
C GLY A 124 -14.76 -1.73 10.97
N GLN A 125 -13.69 -1.21 10.37
CA GLN A 125 -12.60 -1.97 9.79
C GLN A 125 -11.30 -1.70 10.54
N SER A 126 -10.35 -2.61 10.40
CA SER A 126 -9.00 -2.44 10.91
C SER A 126 -8.02 -2.44 9.73
N LEU A 127 -7.03 -1.57 9.80
CA LEU A 127 -5.90 -1.55 8.89
C LEU A 127 -4.74 -2.33 9.54
N VAL A 128 -4.25 -3.33 8.84
CA VAL A 128 -3.04 -4.07 9.24
C VAL A 128 -1.95 -3.78 8.23
N THR A 129 -0.87 -3.17 8.69
CA THR A 129 0.31 -2.92 7.85
C THR A 129 1.41 -3.90 8.23
N VAL A 130 1.94 -4.58 7.23
CA VAL A 130 3.03 -5.55 7.39
C VAL A 130 4.19 -5.13 6.53
N VAL A 131 5.36 -4.96 7.12
CA VAL A 131 6.62 -4.71 6.40
C VAL A 131 7.58 -5.86 6.69
N THR A 132 8.08 -6.49 5.65
CA THR A 132 8.93 -7.67 5.74
C THR A 132 9.78 -7.85 4.48
N TRP A 133 10.70 -8.78 4.53
CA TRP A 133 11.47 -9.21 3.35
C TRP A 133 10.58 -9.99 2.38
N ASP A 134 10.61 -9.62 1.11
CA ASP A 134 9.84 -10.31 0.08
C ASP A 134 10.37 -11.72 -0.15
N ARG A 135 9.48 -12.65 -0.32
CA ARG A 135 9.78 -14.06 -0.58
C ARG A 135 8.60 -14.76 -1.23
N ALA A 136 8.92 -15.76 -2.01
CA ALA A 136 7.92 -16.54 -2.73
C ALA A 136 6.81 -17.05 -1.80
N GLY A 137 5.56 -16.74 -2.17
CA GLY A 137 4.37 -17.16 -1.43
C GLY A 137 4.07 -16.37 -0.16
N LEU A 138 4.75 -15.24 0.10
CA LEU A 138 4.52 -14.37 1.26
C LEU A 138 3.04 -13.99 1.38
N PHE A 139 2.48 -13.42 0.34
CA PHE A 139 1.08 -12.99 0.30
C PHE A 139 0.09 -14.12 0.63
N SER A 140 0.31 -15.31 0.05
CA SER A 140 -0.53 -16.48 0.33
C SER A 140 -0.46 -16.94 1.79
N ARG A 141 0.71 -16.82 2.42
CA ARG A 141 0.90 -17.16 3.84
C ARG A 141 0.19 -16.16 4.74
N MET A 142 0.27 -14.87 4.41
CA MET A 142 -0.42 -13.82 5.16
C MET A 142 -1.93 -13.97 5.06
N ALA A 143 -2.45 -14.13 3.83
CA ALA A 143 -3.88 -14.39 3.62
C ALA A 143 -4.36 -15.66 4.33
N GLY A 144 -3.55 -16.71 4.32
CA GLY A 144 -3.82 -17.94 5.05
C GLY A 144 -3.86 -17.75 6.57
N ALA A 145 -2.96 -16.95 7.13
CA ALA A 145 -2.95 -16.62 8.55
C ALA A 145 -4.23 -15.88 8.98
N PHE A 146 -4.67 -14.88 8.21
CA PHE A 146 -5.95 -14.19 8.45
C PHE A 146 -7.14 -15.13 8.35
N ALA A 147 -7.15 -16.01 7.34
CA ALA A 147 -8.23 -16.98 7.17
C ALA A 147 -8.31 -17.97 8.36
N VAL A 148 -7.17 -18.46 8.86
CA VAL A 148 -7.12 -19.33 10.05
C VAL A 148 -7.57 -18.59 11.30
N ALA A 149 -7.27 -17.30 11.41
CA ALA A 149 -7.72 -16.47 12.52
C ALA A 149 -9.22 -16.07 12.40
N GLY A 150 -9.91 -16.46 11.33
CA GLY A 150 -11.31 -16.09 11.10
C GLY A 150 -11.52 -14.61 10.71
N ILE A 151 -10.46 -13.95 10.25
CA ILE A 151 -10.50 -12.53 9.86
C ILE A 151 -10.78 -12.44 8.35
N ASN A 152 -11.79 -11.66 7.99
CA ASN A 152 -12.11 -11.38 6.61
C ASN A 152 -11.26 -10.21 6.07
N ILE A 153 -10.62 -10.42 4.94
CA ILE A 153 -9.88 -9.38 4.23
C ILE A 153 -10.85 -8.64 3.31
N ALA A 154 -11.14 -7.38 3.60
CA ALA A 154 -12.00 -6.53 2.77
C ALA A 154 -11.26 -6.02 1.53
N SER A 155 -10.00 -5.63 1.69
CA SER A 155 -9.11 -5.21 0.61
C SER A 155 -7.66 -5.44 1.01
N CYS A 156 -6.77 -5.50 0.03
CA CYS A 156 -5.33 -5.58 0.29
C CYS A 156 -4.58 -4.85 -0.81
N ARG A 157 -3.44 -4.24 -0.43
CA ARG A 157 -2.45 -3.69 -1.34
C ARG A 157 -1.10 -4.24 -0.95
N ALA A 158 -0.34 -4.68 -1.94
CA ALA A 158 0.99 -5.20 -1.76
C ALA A 158 1.95 -4.49 -2.71
N PHE A 159 3.08 -4.06 -2.19
CA PHE A 159 4.14 -3.42 -2.97
C PHE A 159 5.48 -4.01 -2.54
N SER A 160 6.25 -4.49 -3.53
CA SER A 160 7.63 -4.89 -3.30
C SER A 160 8.58 -3.85 -3.87
N ARG A 161 9.56 -3.49 -3.09
CA ARG A 161 10.66 -2.64 -3.52
C ARG A 161 11.69 -3.47 -4.28
N GLU A 162 12.52 -2.84 -5.09
CA GLU A 162 13.57 -3.54 -5.84
C GLU A 162 14.66 -4.16 -4.95
N ASP A 163 14.72 -3.77 -3.67
CA ASP A 163 15.62 -4.32 -2.65
C ASP A 163 14.97 -5.40 -1.77
N ASP A 164 13.94 -6.07 -2.30
CA ASP A 164 13.22 -7.17 -1.67
C ASP A 164 12.47 -6.80 -0.36
N VAL A 165 12.20 -5.53 -0.10
CA VAL A 165 11.28 -5.13 0.98
C VAL A 165 9.85 -5.11 0.47
N SER A 166 8.97 -5.86 1.12
CA SER A 166 7.53 -5.89 0.83
C SER A 166 6.74 -5.10 1.86
N ILE A 167 5.75 -4.35 1.40
CA ILE A 167 4.77 -3.64 2.20
C ILE A 167 3.39 -4.14 1.78
N ASP A 168 2.69 -4.78 2.70
CA ASP A 168 1.35 -5.33 2.48
C ASP A 168 0.36 -4.71 3.48
N PHE A 169 -0.74 -4.17 2.98
CA PHE A 169 -1.76 -3.53 3.82
C PHE A 169 -3.17 -3.57 3.22
#